data_f5ab517ec24106862d1f1ab4bf69e435
#
_entry.id   f5ab517ec24106862d1f1ab4bf69e435
#
_cell.length_a   1.000
_cell.length_b   1.000
_cell.length_c   1.000
_cell.angle_alpha   90.00
_cell.angle_beta   90.00
_cell.angle_gamma   90.00
#
_symmetry.space_group_name_H-M   'P 1'
#
loop_
_entity.id
_entity.type
_entity.pdbx_description
1 polymer ?
#
loop_
_entity_poly.entity_id
_entity_poly.type
_entity_poly.pdbx_seq_one_letter_code
_entity_poly.pdbx_strand_id
1 'polypeptide(L)'
;EDTDLLDNYSSYYDYNEKNEAYNPKPELVTRQKELAAVGFEYQYAGEGMGVIKLQADYYATLFVPYVSPEYRDYALIHAAQANEQAVMDGGLMIEYQELGERIAAWEGYLRSYPDSKWQQQVQCRLSRYQFAFLVGLDNSPLFEDGSKKLSQDVAQAWLEFVRRYP
;
A
#
# COMPACT_ATOMS: atom_id res chain seq x y z
N GLU A 1 2.51 23.88 17.87
CA GLU A 1 1.10 23.45 17.62
C GLU A 1 1.03 22.07 16.95
N ASP A 2 1.92 21.78 15.97
CA ASP A 2 1.88 20.48 15.28
C ASP A 2 2.51 19.34 16.08
N THR A 3 3.39 19.61 17.04
CA THR A 3 4.04 18.58 17.87
C THR A 3 3.02 17.84 18.74
N ASP A 4 2.10 18.56 19.39
CA ASP A 4 1.05 17.92 20.20
C ASP A 4 0.12 17.04 19.36
N LEU A 5 -0.22 17.48 18.14
CA LEU A 5 -1.03 16.69 17.22
C LEU A 5 -0.33 15.40 16.80
N LEU A 6 0.98 15.43 16.54
CA LEU A 6 1.74 14.25 16.17
C LEU A 6 1.92 13.27 17.34
N ASP A 7 2.22 13.80 18.54
CA ASP A 7 2.45 12.98 19.74
C ASP A 7 1.14 12.37 20.29
N ASN A 8 0.00 13.01 20.02
CA ASN A 8 -1.32 12.59 20.52
C ASN A 8 -2.33 12.37 19.37
N TYR A 9 -1.89 11.90 18.20
CA TYR A 9 -2.70 11.83 16.98
C TYR A 9 -4.02 11.09 17.17
N SER A 10 -4.02 9.98 17.90
CA SER A 10 -5.23 9.21 18.16
C SER A 10 -6.28 9.98 19.01
N SER A 11 -5.86 10.98 19.82
CA SER A 11 -6.77 11.80 20.62
C SER A 11 -7.61 12.77 19.79
N TYR A 12 -7.22 12.99 18.52
CA TYR A 12 -7.95 13.82 17.56
C TYR A 12 -9.04 13.07 16.79
N TYR A 13 -9.38 11.83 17.23
CA TYR A 13 -10.51 11.07 16.73
C TYR A 13 -11.52 10.81 17.83
N ASP A 14 -12.80 10.95 17.51
CA ASP A 14 -13.92 10.60 18.38
C ASP A 14 -14.59 9.33 17.88
N TYR A 15 -14.85 8.37 18.77
CA TYR A 15 -15.62 7.18 18.43
C TYR A 15 -17.10 7.55 18.26
N ASN A 16 -17.67 7.14 17.14
CA ASN A 16 -19.08 7.36 16.83
C ASN A 16 -19.85 6.03 16.86
N GLU A 17 -20.67 5.86 17.89
CA GLU A 17 -21.47 4.65 18.11
C GLU A 17 -22.45 4.33 16.98
N LYS A 18 -22.89 5.35 16.21
CA LYS A 18 -23.89 5.15 15.14
C LYS A 18 -23.35 4.43 13.92
N ASN A 19 -22.08 4.64 13.60
CA ASN A 19 -21.40 4.00 12.47
C ASN A 19 -20.24 3.09 12.89
N GLU A 20 -20.10 2.87 14.21
CA GLU A 20 -19.04 2.03 14.81
C GLU A 20 -17.62 2.41 14.31
N ALA A 21 -17.37 3.70 14.09
CA ALA A 21 -16.12 4.20 13.52
C ALA A 21 -15.54 5.37 14.31
N TYR A 22 -14.22 5.52 14.24
CA TYR A 22 -13.51 6.69 14.72
C TYR A 22 -13.53 7.79 13.66
N ASN A 23 -14.08 8.95 14.01
CA ASN A 23 -14.17 10.10 13.10
C ASN A 23 -13.16 11.18 13.53
N PRO A 24 -12.46 11.83 12.58
CA PRO A 24 -11.54 12.90 12.90
C PRO A 24 -12.27 14.13 13.44
N LYS A 25 -11.72 14.76 14.47
CA LYS A 25 -12.20 16.04 14.98
C LYS A 25 -12.05 17.15 13.95
N PRO A 26 -12.87 18.22 14.00
CA PRO A 26 -12.85 19.33 13.02
C PRO A 26 -11.47 19.99 12.88
N GLU A 27 -10.71 20.07 13.98
CA GLU A 27 -9.35 20.61 14.00
C GLU A 27 -8.41 19.77 13.13
N LEU A 28 -8.45 18.44 13.28
CA LEU A 28 -7.65 17.54 12.46
C LEU A 28 -8.05 17.64 10.97
N VAL A 29 -9.35 17.68 10.67
CA VAL A 29 -9.85 17.83 9.29
C VAL A 29 -9.32 19.13 8.66
N THR A 30 -9.27 20.21 9.41
CA THR A 30 -8.74 21.49 8.94
C THR A 30 -7.26 21.38 8.61
N ARG A 31 -6.47 20.82 9.53
CA ARG A 31 -5.03 20.60 9.33
C ARG A 31 -4.73 19.63 8.17
N GLN A 32 -5.50 18.56 8.04
CA GLN A 32 -5.39 17.63 6.90
C GLN A 32 -5.58 18.34 5.56
N LYS A 33 -6.54 19.28 5.46
CA LYS A 33 -6.76 20.07 4.24
C LYS A 33 -5.61 21.02 3.95
N GLU A 34 -5.06 21.68 4.98
CA GLU A 34 -3.90 22.57 4.83
C GLU A 34 -2.68 21.80 4.32
N LEU A 35 -2.38 20.64 4.90
CA LEU A 35 -1.29 19.79 4.45
C LEU A 35 -1.52 19.25 3.04
N ALA A 36 -2.74 18.79 2.75
CA ALA A 36 -3.08 18.26 1.43
C ALA A 36 -2.88 19.30 0.31
N ALA A 37 -3.15 20.57 0.60
CA ALA A 37 -2.95 21.66 -0.36
C ALA A 37 -1.48 21.85 -0.78
N VAL A 38 -0.53 21.36 0.02
CA VAL A 38 0.91 21.40 -0.26
C VAL A 38 1.54 20.02 -0.46
N GLY A 39 0.71 18.99 -0.66
CA GLY A 39 1.14 17.65 -1.02
C GLY A 39 1.53 16.75 0.15
N PHE A 40 1.19 17.13 1.38
CA PHE A 40 1.46 16.32 2.57
C PHE A 40 0.17 15.77 3.19
N GLU A 41 0.33 14.75 4.02
CA GLU A 41 -0.76 14.15 4.80
C GLU A 41 -0.29 13.69 6.17
N TYR A 42 -1.22 13.63 7.13
CA TYR A 42 -0.99 12.92 8.39
C TYR A 42 -1.26 11.44 8.21
N GLN A 43 -0.36 10.62 8.75
CA GLN A 43 -0.54 9.17 8.83
C GLN A 43 -0.35 8.71 10.27
N TYR A 44 -1.18 7.75 10.70
CA TYR A 44 -0.99 7.06 11.97
C TYR A 44 0.31 6.23 11.94
N ALA A 45 1.15 6.41 12.95
CA ALA A 45 2.45 5.75 13.05
C ALA A 45 2.50 4.61 14.08
N GLY A 46 1.39 4.36 14.78
CA GLY A 46 1.33 3.44 15.91
C GLY A 46 1.38 4.16 17.26
N GLU A 47 1.04 3.46 18.33
CA GLU A 47 1.12 3.92 19.72
C GLU A 47 0.45 5.28 20.00
N GLY A 48 -0.57 5.63 19.23
CA GLY A 48 -1.29 6.90 19.37
C GLY A 48 -0.63 8.08 18.63
N MET A 49 0.54 7.88 18.03
CA MET A 49 1.31 8.92 17.35
C MET A 49 0.96 9.06 15.87
N GLY A 50 1.20 10.25 15.34
CA GLY A 50 1.11 10.56 13.91
C GLY A 50 2.43 10.97 13.32
N VAL A 51 2.54 10.87 12.00
CA VAL A 51 3.65 11.40 11.22
C VAL A 51 3.12 12.22 10.04
N ILE A 52 3.87 13.23 9.62
CA ILE A 52 3.61 13.94 8.37
C ILE A 52 4.43 13.27 7.29
N LYS A 53 3.78 12.87 6.20
CA LYS A 53 4.46 12.33 5.02
C LYS A 53 3.96 13.01 3.75
N LEU A 54 4.73 12.86 2.68
CA LEU A 54 4.30 13.26 1.35
C LEU A 54 3.16 12.34 0.87
N GLN A 55 2.13 12.92 0.27
CA GLN A 55 1.07 12.14 -0.37
C GLN A 55 1.67 11.21 -1.42
N ALA A 56 1.20 9.99 -1.47
CA ALA A 56 1.76 8.94 -2.32
C ALA A 56 1.75 9.28 -3.82
N ASP A 57 0.73 10.00 -4.25
CA ASP A 57 0.51 10.41 -5.65
C ASP A 57 1.02 11.82 -5.97
N TYR A 58 1.57 12.55 -4.99
CA TYR A 58 1.98 13.95 -5.18
C TYR A 58 2.92 14.15 -6.37
N TYR A 59 3.98 13.37 -6.43
CA TYR A 59 4.92 13.46 -7.56
C TYR A 59 4.33 12.94 -8.86
N ALA A 60 3.47 11.92 -8.81
CA ALA A 60 2.77 11.44 -9.98
C ALA A 60 1.86 12.55 -10.54
N THR A 61 1.08 13.20 -9.69
CA THR A 61 0.19 14.32 -10.10
C THR A 61 0.94 15.47 -10.75
N LEU A 62 2.12 15.83 -10.21
CA LEU A 62 2.91 16.95 -10.73
C LEU A 62 3.68 16.62 -12.01
N PHE A 63 4.29 15.44 -12.10
CA PHE A 63 5.31 15.16 -13.11
C PHE A 63 4.86 14.23 -14.23
N VAL A 64 3.82 13.41 -14.03
CA VAL A 64 3.31 12.48 -15.07
C VAL A 64 3.12 13.12 -16.44
N PRO A 65 2.59 14.36 -16.58
CA PRO A 65 2.44 14.99 -17.88
C PRO A 65 3.75 15.33 -18.60
N TYR A 66 4.87 15.38 -17.88
CA TYR A 66 6.15 15.92 -18.37
C TYR A 66 7.28 14.89 -18.46
N VAL A 67 7.02 13.64 -18.07
CA VAL A 67 8.05 12.59 -18.00
C VAL A 67 7.85 11.55 -19.11
N SER A 68 8.88 10.73 -19.31
CA SER A 68 8.80 9.61 -20.27
C SER A 68 7.71 8.60 -19.85
N PRO A 69 7.15 7.84 -20.82
CA PRO A 69 6.18 6.79 -20.51
C PRO A 69 6.67 5.79 -19.45
N GLU A 70 7.93 5.42 -19.49
CA GLU A 70 8.59 4.56 -18.50
C GLU A 70 8.48 5.12 -17.08
N TYR A 71 8.86 6.40 -16.90
CA TYR A 71 8.79 7.03 -15.57
C TYR A 71 7.34 7.25 -15.11
N ARG A 72 6.48 7.65 -16.05
CA ARG A 72 5.04 7.81 -15.79
C ARG A 72 4.43 6.53 -15.23
N ASP A 73 4.62 5.41 -15.93
CA ASP A 73 4.01 4.14 -15.55
C ASP A 73 4.59 3.62 -14.23
N TYR A 74 5.90 3.79 -14.00
CA TYR A 74 6.52 3.53 -12.70
C TYR A 74 5.89 4.36 -11.57
N ALA A 75 5.75 5.68 -11.78
CA ALA A 75 5.21 6.59 -10.78
C ALA A 75 3.74 6.28 -10.45
N LEU A 76 2.92 5.97 -11.46
CA LEU A 76 1.52 5.62 -11.27
C LEU A 76 1.33 4.29 -10.51
N ILE A 77 2.08 3.24 -10.88
CA ILE A 77 2.01 1.96 -10.17
C ILE A 77 2.50 2.15 -8.72
N HIS A 78 3.58 2.90 -8.53
CA HIS A 78 4.11 3.18 -7.20
C HIS A 78 3.10 3.96 -6.34
N ALA A 79 2.51 5.02 -6.87
CA ALA A 79 1.53 5.85 -6.18
C ALA A 79 0.28 5.05 -5.76
N ALA A 80 -0.26 4.21 -6.67
CA ALA A 80 -1.42 3.37 -6.39
C ALA A 80 -1.20 2.39 -5.22
N GLN A 81 0.06 1.99 -4.95
CA GLN A 81 0.40 1.01 -3.92
C GLN A 81 0.99 1.64 -2.64
N ALA A 82 1.34 2.92 -2.65
CA ALA A 82 2.08 3.54 -1.56
C ALA A 82 1.23 3.89 -0.34
N ASN A 83 -0.09 4.05 -0.50
CA ASN A 83 -1.01 4.35 0.59
C ASN A 83 -1.29 3.14 1.47
N GLU A 84 -1.09 1.94 0.95
CA GLU A 84 -1.33 0.70 1.68
C GLU A 84 -0.12 -0.22 1.57
N GLN A 85 0.61 -0.33 2.67
CA GLN A 85 1.78 -1.20 2.75
C GLN A 85 1.34 -2.67 2.68
N ALA A 86 1.87 -3.42 1.70
CA ALA A 86 1.46 -4.80 1.52
C ALA A 86 1.90 -5.76 2.63
N VAL A 87 3.05 -5.50 3.25
CA VAL A 87 3.64 -6.37 4.27
C VAL A 87 4.12 -5.53 5.45
N MET A 88 3.72 -5.90 6.66
CA MET A 88 4.18 -5.30 7.92
C MET A 88 4.28 -6.39 9.00
N ASP A 89 5.32 -6.34 9.82
CA ASP A 89 5.57 -7.27 10.93
C ASP A 89 5.42 -8.75 10.57
N GLY A 90 5.94 -9.14 9.40
CA GLY A 90 5.86 -10.52 8.92
C GLY A 90 4.45 -10.98 8.52
N GLY A 91 3.49 -10.04 8.40
CA GLY A 91 2.12 -10.29 7.97
C GLY A 91 1.77 -9.56 6.68
N LEU A 92 0.80 -10.10 5.95
CA LEU A 92 0.19 -9.47 4.79
C LEU A 92 -0.91 -8.51 5.27
N MET A 93 -0.86 -7.26 4.82
CA MET A 93 -1.78 -6.19 5.22
C MET A 93 -2.87 -5.94 4.18
N ILE A 94 -2.79 -6.59 3.02
CA ILE A 94 -3.74 -6.50 1.91
C ILE A 94 -4.26 -7.90 1.59
N GLU A 95 -5.34 -7.98 0.83
CA GLU A 95 -5.88 -9.26 0.36
C GLU A 95 -4.90 -9.98 -0.60
N TYR A 96 -4.90 -11.31 -0.60
CA TYR A 96 -4.07 -12.11 -1.52
C TYR A 96 -4.38 -11.81 -2.99
N GLN A 97 -5.63 -11.52 -3.31
CA GLN A 97 -6.02 -11.10 -4.67
C GLN A 97 -5.32 -9.81 -5.07
N GLU A 98 -5.33 -8.80 -4.20
CA GLU A 98 -4.65 -7.53 -4.46
C GLU A 98 -3.13 -7.71 -4.59
N LEU A 99 -2.53 -8.57 -3.76
CA LEU A 99 -1.11 -8.90 -3.89
C LEU A 99 -0.80 -9.47 -5.29
N GLY A 100 -1.65 -10.35 -5.82
CA GLY A 100 -1.56 -10.87 -7.19
C GLY A 100 -1.65 -9.74 -8.24
N GLU A 101 -2.57 -8.80 -8.09
CA GLU A 101 -2.71 -7.64 -8.98
C GLU A 101 -1.46 -6.75 -8.95
N ARG A 102 -0.86 -6.53 -7.77
CA ARG A 102 0.40 -5.80 -7.63
C ARG A 102 1.57 -6.52 -8.31
N ILE A 103 1.63 -7.85 -8.23
CA ILE A 103 2.62 -8.66 -8.96
C ILE A 103 2.46 -8.46 -10.46
N ALA A 104 1.25 -8.64 -10.98
CA ALA A 104 0.97 -8.50 -12.41
C ALA A 104 1.30 -7.09 -12.95
N ALA A 105 1.02 -6.05 -12.17
CA ALA A 105 1.36 -4.68 -12.54
C ALA A 105 2.87 -4.49 -12.72
N TRP A 106 3.69 -4.96 -11.77
CA TRP A 106 5.14 -4.84 -11.86
C TRP A 106 5.77 -5.76 -12.91
N GLU A 107 5.24 -6.96 -13.12
CA GLU A 107 5.65 -7.81 -14.24
C GLU A 107 5.32 -7.17 -15.59
N GLY A 108 4.15 -6.56 -15.72
CA GLY A 108 3.76 -5.78 -16.88
C GLY A 108 4.71 -4.62 -17.15
N TYR A 109 5.12 -3.89 -16.11
CA TYR A 109 6.12 -2.84 -16.20
C TYR A 109 7.46 -3.36 -16.74
N LEU A 110 8.01 -4.42 -16.15
CA LEU A 110 9.29 -5.01 -16.61
C LEU A 110 9.23 -5.53 -18.04
N ARG A 111 8.10 -6.09 -18.47
CA ARG A 111 7.90 -6.50 -19.87
C ARG A 111 7.89 -5.32 -20.84
N SER A 112 7.26 -4.21 -20.43
CA SER A 112 7.15 -3.01 -21.26
C SER A 112 8.45 -2.20 -21.31
N TYR A 113 9.26 -2.28 -20.25
CA TYR A 113 10.49 -1.48 -20.11
C TYR A 113 11.67 -2.35 -19.64
N PRO A 114 12.17 -3.28 -20.50
CA PRO A 114 13.22 -4.23 -20.12
C PRO A 114 14.55 -3.56 -19.76
N ASP A 115 14.82 -2.38 -20.33
CA ASP A 115 16.04 -1.61 -20.09
C ASP A 115 15.84 -0.44 -19.11
N SER A 116 14.76 -0.50 -18.31
CA SER A 116 14.45 0.55 -17.35
C SER A 116 15.55 0.72 -16.31
N LYS A 117 15.91 1.96 -16.01
CA LYS A 117 16.79 2.29 -14.88
C LYS A 117 16.21 1.90 -13.52
N TRP A 118 14.91 1.67 -13.43
CA TRP A 118 14.20 1.21 -12.24
C TRP A 118 14.12 -0.32 -12.13
N GLN A 119 14.65 -1.05 -13.11
CA GLN A 119 14.56 -2.51 -13.21
C GLN A 119 14.93 -3.21 -11.91
N GLN A 120 16.07 -2.84 -11.31
CA GLN A 120 16.54 -3.47 -10.07
C GLN A 120 15.59 -3.23 -8.90
N GLN A 121 15.10 -2.01 -8.72
CA GLN A 121 14.15 -1.65 -7.66
C GLN A 121 12.83 -2.39 -7.83
N VAL A 122 12.31 -2.42 -9.07
CA VAL A 122 11.08 -3.15 -9.40
C VAL A 122 11.26 -4.64 -9.17
N GLN A 123 12.37 -5.23 -9.60
CA GLN A 123 12.65 -6.65 -9.42
C GLN A 123 12.77 -7.03 -7.93
N CYS A 124 13.41 -6.19 -7.11
CA CYS A 124 13.48 -6.41 -5.68
C CYS A 124 12.08 -6.39 -5.03
N ARG A 125 11.23 -5.44 -5.41
CA ARG A 125 9.85 -5.36 -4.91
C ARG A 125 9.01 -6.55 -5.37
N LEU A 126 9.09 -6.87 -6.65
CA LEU A 126 8.39 -7.99 -7.26
C LEU A 126 8.76 -9.32 -6.57
N SER A 127 10.05 -9.57 -6.32
CA SER A 127 10.51 -10.78 -5.62
C SER A 127 9.92 -10.89 -4.21
N ARG A 128 9.78 -9.79 -3.48
CA ARG A 128 9.14 -9.78 -2.15
C ARG A 128 7.66 -10.12 -2.23
N TYR A 129 6.96 -9.56 -3.20
CA TYR A 129 5.54 -9.85 -3.42
C TYR A 129 5.33 -11.30 -3.85
N GLN A 130 6.15 -11.81 -4.79
CA GLN A 130 6.11 -13.19 -5.22
C GLN A 130 6.41 -14.16 -4.07
N PHE A 131 7.39 -13.83 -3.22
CA PHE A 131 7.67 -14.64 -2.02
C PHE A 131 6.46 -14.70 -1.09
N ALA A 132 5.87 -13.55 -0.74
CA ALA A 132 4.68 -13.51 0.10
C ALA A 132 3.49 -14.28 -0.53
N PHE A 133 3.31 -14.17 -1.85
CA PHE A 133 2.22 -14.80 -2.59
C PHE A 133 2.37 -16.32 -2.71
N LEU A 134 3.60 -16.84 -2.91
CA LEU A 134 3.87 -18.25 -3.19
C LEU A 134 4.36 -19.07 -1.99
N VAL A 135 4.99 -18.42 -1.02
CA VAL A 135 5.57 -19.07 0.17
C VAL A 135 4.80 -18.73 1.44
N GLY A 136 4.18 -17.53 1.46
CA GLY A 136 3.53 -16.97 2.64
C GLY A 136 4.49 -16.21 3.53
N LEU A 137 3.98 -15.72 4.63
CA LEU A 137 4.70 -14.97 5.65
C LEU A 137 4.43 -15.59 7.03
N ASP A 138 5.29 -15.31 8.00
CA ASP A 138 5.20 -15.89 9.35
C ASP A 138 3.83 -15.62 10.01
N ASN A 139 3.31 -14.39 9.86
CA ASN A 139 2.01 -13.98 10.39
C ASN A 139 0.87 -14.06 9.35
N SER A 140 1.14 -14.57 8.15
CA SER A 140 0.15 -14.83 7.10
C SER A 140 0.54 -16.09 6.33
N PRO A 141 0.38 -17.28 6.96
CA PRO A 141 0.72 -18.55 6.33
C PRO A 141 -0.27 -18.88 5.22
N LEU A 142 0.19 -19.58 4.18
CA LEU A 142 -0.66 -20.02 3.08
C LEU A 142 -1.62 -21.16 3.46
N PHE A 143 -1.25 -21.96 4.45
CA PHE A 143 -1.97 -23.15 4.85
C PHE A 143 -2.74 -22.94 6.15
N GLU A 144 -3.90 -23.56 6.25
CA GLU A 144 -4.66 -23.60 7.50
C GLU A 144 -3.81 -24.25 8.60
N ASP A 145 -3.92 -23.72 9.82
CA ASP A 145 -3.08 -24.09 10.96
C ASP A 145 -3.06 -25.59 11.21
N GLY A 146 -1.86 -26.18 11.27
CA GLY A 146 -1.65 -27.62 11.49
C GLY A 146 -2.08 -28.52 10.33
N SER A 147 -2.42 -27.99 9.14
CA SER A 147 -2.88 -28.74 7.99
C SER A 147 -1.99 -28.57 6.76
N LYS A 148 -2.22 -29.42 5.73
CA LYS A 148 -1.62 -29.24 4.39
C LYS A 148 -2.62 -28.63 3.40
N LYS A 149 -3.72 -28.09 3.90
CA LYS A 149 -4.77 -27.51 3.07
C LYS A 149 -4.51 -26.02 2.94
N LEU A 150 -4.46 -25.50 1.71
CA LEU A 150 -4.42 -24.07 1.46
C LEU A 150 -5.64 -23.38 2.08
N SER A 151 -5.45 -22.19 2.63
CA SER A 151 -6.57 -21.34 3.04
C SER A 151 -7.43 -21.00 1.82
N GLN A 152 -8.70 -20.77 2.05
CA GLN A 152 -9.67 -20.56 0.96
C GLN A 152 -9.33 -19.32 0.13
N ASP A 153 -8.95 -18.25 0.78
CA ASP A 153 -8.60 -16.96 0.17
C ASP A 153 -7.36 -17.07 -0.72
N VAL A 154 -6.33 -17.79 -0.27
CA VAL A 154 -5.13 -18.06 -1.08
C VAL A 154 -5.48 -18.90 -2.30
N ALA A 155 -6.25 -19.97 -2.12
CA ALA A 155 -6.64 -20.84 -3.22
C ALA A 155 -7.45 -20.08 -4.28
N GLN A 156 -8.38 -19.23 -3.84
CA GLN A 156 -9.17 -18.40 -4.73
C GLN A 156 -8.30 -17.36 -5.46
N ALA A 157 -7.43 -16.65 -4.73
CA ALA A 157 -6.53 -15.66 -5.31
C ALA A 157 -5.61 -16.28 -6.37
N TRP A 158 -5.06 -17.49 -6.13
CA TRP A 158 -4.22 -18.16 -7.11
C TRP A 158 -4.98 -18.58 -8.37
N LEU A 159 -6.21 -19.10 -8.21
CA LEU A 159 -7.06 -19.48 -9.35
C LEU A 159 -7.41 -18.24 -10.19
N GLU A 160 -7.74 -17.14 -9.56
CA GLU A 160 -8.05 -15.89 -10.26
C GLU A 160 -6.81 -15.29 -10.94
N PHE A 161 -5.65 -15.34 -10.28
CA PHE A 161 -4.40 -14.86 -10.85
C PHE A 161 -4.05 -15.61 -12.15
N VAL A 162 -4.04 -16.95 -12.13
CA VAL A 162 -3.73 -17.77 -13.33
C VAL A 162 -4.76 -17.56 -14.44
N ARG A 163 -6.04 -17.34 -14.09
CA ARG A 163 -7.09 -17.07 -15.09
C ARG A 163 -6.94 -15.69 -15.73
N ARG A 164 -6.53 -14.69 -14.96
CA ARG A 164 -6.49 -13.30 -15.40
C ARG A 164 -5.16 -12.91 -16.06
N TYR A 165 -4.09 -13.58 -15.67
CA TYR A 165 -2.72 -13.32 -16.13
C TYR A 165 -2.06 -14.63 -16.63
N PRO A 166 -2.49 -15.16 -17.80
CA PRO A 166 -2.01 -16.41 -18.37
C PRO A 166 -0.55 -16.34 -18.86
#